data_955b01be03063cbeb2c50c42190b220e
#
_entry.id   955b01be03063cbeb2c50c42190b220e
#
_cell.length_a   1.000
_cell.length_b   1.000
_cell.length_c   1.000
_cell.angle_alpha   90.00
_cell.angle_beta   90.00
_cell.angle_gamma   90.00
#
_symmetry.space_group_name_H-M   'P 1'
#
loop_
_entity.id
_entity.type
_entity.pdbx_description
1 polymer ?
#
loop_
_entity_poly.entity_id
_entity_poly.type
_entity_poly.pdbx_seq_one_letter_code
_entity_poly.pdbx_strand_id
1 'polypeptide(L)'
;MTTDRRILCGVYAAIAVAALIGTWTQNLAYLHVPGGFLSSFLQDLNANAAARSITIDILLFFVAAAIFMVREARRLSIPHVWAYLVGGMLIAISVTFPLFLIARERKLAD
;
A
#
# COMPACT_ATOMS: atom_id res chain seq x y z
N MET A 1 -5.01 -15.70 19.17
CA MET A 1 -4.07 -15.63 18.05
C MET A 1 -2.82 -16.44 18.39
N THR A 2 -2.37 -17.28 17.48
CA THR A 2 -1.18 -18.10 17.68
C THR A 2 0.09 -17.24 17.66
N THR A 3 1.20 -17.80 18.19
CA THR A 3 2.49 -17.11 18.18
C THR A 3 2.93 -16.79 16.74
N ASP A 4 2.76 -17.74 15.82
CA ASP A 4 3.13 -17.54 14.41
C ASP A 4 2.34 -16.39 13.79
N ARG A 5 1.05 -16.29 14.07
CA ARG A 5 0.22 -15.18 13.56
C ARG A 5 0.64 -13.83 14.15
N ARG A 6 1.01 -13.81 15.44
CA ARG A 6 1.52 -12.59 16.07
C ARG A 6 2.82 -12.13 15.46
N ILE A 7 3.73 -13.05 15.19
CA ILE A 7 5.01 -12.74 14.53
C ILE A 7 4.73 -12.19 13.13
N LEU A 8 3.85 -12.84 12.39
CA LEU A 8 3.49 -12.41 11.04
C LEU A 8 2.88 -11.01 11.03
N CYS A 9 1.96 -10.72 11.95
CA CYS A 9 1.39 -9.39 12.07
C CYS A 9 2.44 -8.35 12.44
N GLY A 10 3.40 -8.71 13.29
CA GLY A 10 4.53 -7.84 13.62
C GLY A 10 5.38 -7.52 12.41
N VAL A 11 5.65 -8.52 11.57
CA VAL A 11 6.39 -8.34 10.31
C VAL A 11 5.61 -7.41 9.37
N TYR A 12 4.32 -7.62 9.21
CA TYR A 12 3.49 -6.76 8.37
C TYR A 12 3.48 -5.32 8.88
N ALA A 13 3.38 -5.13 10.20
CA ALA A 13 3.43 -3.79 10.79
C ALA A 13 4.78 -3.12 10.52
N ALA A 14 5.88 -3.86 10.65
CA ALA A 14 7.21 -3.33 10.38
C ALA A 14 7.36 -2.93 8.91
N ILE A 15 6.83 -3.73 7.99
CA ILE A 15 6.85 -3.41 6.56
C ILE A 15 6.03 -2.15 6.30
N ALA A 16 4.85 -2.02 6.91
CA ALA A 16 4.00 -0.85 6.72
C ALA A 16 4.69 0.43 7.20
N VAL A 17 5.33 0.39 8.37
CA VAL A 17 6.05 1.54 8.92
C VAL A 17 7.25 1.90 8.04
N ALA A 18 8.04 0.90 7.65
CA ALA A 18 9.19 1.12 6.78
C ALA A 18 8.76 1.73 5.44
N ALA A 19 7.67 1.22 4.87
CA ALA A 19 7.14 1.73 3.62
C ALA A 19 6.65 3.18 3.78
N LEU A 20 5.97 3.49 4.87
CA LEU A 20 5.48 4.85 5.13
C LEU A 20 6.64 5.83 5.22
N ILE A 21 7.67 5.50 5.98
CA ILE A 21 8.85 6.34 6.13
C ILE A 21 9.57 6.47 4.78
N GLY A 22 9.83 5.35 4.11
CA GLY A 22 10.59 5.34 2.87
C GLY A 22 9.91 6.08 1.72
N THR A 23 8.58 5.92 1.58
CA THR A 23 7.87 6.57 0.48
C THR A 23 7.62 8.04 0.77
N TRP A 24 7.22 8.41 1.97
CA TRP A 24 6.81 9.78 2.27
C TRP A 24 7.97 10.71 2.55
N THR A 25 9.14 10.22 2.95
CA THR A 25 10.34 11.05 2.97
C THR A 25 10.66 11.57 1.56
N GLN A 26 10.36 10.78 0.53
CA GLN A 26 10.53 11.20 -0.87
C GLN A 26 9.34 12.05 -1.33
N ASN A 27 8.12 11.63 -1.01
CA ASN A 27 6.90 12.33 -1.46
C ASN A 27 6.78 13.74 -0.89
N LEU A 28 7.26 13.98 0.33
CA LEU A 28 7.22 15.30 0.95
C LEU A 28 8.00 16.34 0.13
N ALA A 29 9.02 15.93 -0.63
CA ALA A 29 9.76 16.83 -1.50
C ALA A 29 8.87 17.46 -2.57
N TYR A 30 7.81 16.79 -2.99
CA TYR A 30 6.91 17.29 -4.04
C TYR A 30 5.87 18.28 -3.52
N LEU A 31 5.64 18.33 -2.21
CA LEU A 31 4.67 19.26 -1.62
C LEU A 31 5.08 20.72 -1.80
N HIS A 32 6.38 20.98 -1.96
CA HIS A 32 6.94 22.31 -2.08
C HIS A 32 7.32 22.67 -3.52
N VAL A 33 6.98 21.82 -4.49
CA VAL A 33 7.32 22.06 -5.89
C VAL A 33 6.37 23.08 -6.50
N PRO A 34 6.89 24.17 -7.13
CA PRO A 34 6.03 25.10 -7.87
C PRO A 34 5.32 24.39 -9.04
N GLY A 35 4.03 24.66 -9.22
CA GLY A 35 3.24 24.04 -10.28
C GLY A 35 2.44 22.82 -9.85
N GLY A 36 2.60 22.36 -8.60
CA GLY A 36 1.77 21.33 -8.02
C GLY A 36 2.43 19.98 -7.89
N PHE A 37 2.04 19.30 -6.81
CA PHE A 37 2.54 17.97 -6.43
C PHE A 37 2.27 16.92 -7.52
N LEU A 38 1.00 16.84 -7.96
CA LEU A 38 0.57 15.73 -8.83
C LEU A 38 1.24 15.80 -10.20
N SER A 39 1.31 17.00 -10.79
CA SER A 39 1.90 17.19 -12.12
C SER A 39 3.38 16.79 -12.14
N SER A 40 4.17 17.30 -11.18
CA SER A 40 5.59 16.99 -11.09
C SER A 40 5.84 15.52 -10.78
N PHE A 41 5.05 14.94 -9.88
CA PHE A 41 5.17 13.54 -9.50
C PHE A 41 4.91 12.63 -10.70
N LEU A 42 3.83 12.89 -11.44
CA LEU A 42 3.50 12.11 -12.63
C LEU A 42 4.53 12.24 -13.73
N GLN A 43 5.10 13.43 -13.92
CA GLN A 43 6.18 13.63 -14.89
C GLN A 43 7.41 12.82 -14.52
N ASP A 44 7.78 12.82 -13.25
CA ASP A 44 8.96 12.08 -12.79
C ASP A 44 8.76 10.57 -12.83
N LEU A 45 7.53 10.08 -12.66
CA LEU A 45 7.23 8.66 -12.84
C LEU A 45 7.46 8.20 -14.29
N ASN A 46 7.41 9.12 -15.26
CA ASN A 46 7.61 8.83 -16.66
C ASN A 46 8.93 9.38 -17.20
N ALA A 47 9.86 9.79 -16.32
CA ALA A 47 11.07 10.47 -16.70
C ALA A 47 12.02 9.60 -17.52
N ASN A 48 12.04 8.29 -17.29
CA ASN A 48 12.91 7.37 -18.02
C ASN A 48 12.30 5.96 -18.02
N ALA A 49 12.95 5.05 -18.74
CA ALA A 49 12.45 3.68 -18.88
C ALA A 49 12.39 2.94 -17.53
N ALA A 50 13.35 3.18 -16.64
CA ALA A 50 13.38 2.54 -15.33
C ALA A 50 12.19 2.99 -14.47
N ALA A 51 11.93 4.29 -14.43
CA ALA A 51 10.79 4.84 -13.67
C ALA A 51 9.47 4.33 -14.23
N ARG A 52 9.32 4.27 -15.56
CA ARG A 52 8.10 3.73 -16.19
C ARG A 52 7.92 2.25 -15.88
N SER A 53 8.99 1.47 -15.91
CA SER A 53 8.93 0.04 -15.61
C SER A 53 8.44 -0.22 -14.20
N ILE A 54 9.01 0.47 -13.22
CA ILE A 54 8.62 0.36 -11.81
C ILE A 54 7.16 0.82 -11.62
N THR A 55 6.76 1.89 -12.29
CA THR A 55 5.40 2.42 -12.21
C THR A 55 4.38 1.40 -12.72
N ILE A 56 4.66 0.80 -13.89
CA ILE A 56 3.77 -0.22 -14.46
C ILE A 56 3.68 -1.43 -13.53
N ASP A 57 4.81 -1.87 -12.98
CA ASP A 57 4.86 -2.99 -12.07
C ASP A 57 3.98 -2.73 -10.83
N ILE A 58 4.11 -1.55 -10.22
CA ILE A 58 3.32 -1.18 -9.05
C ILE A 58 1.84 -1.07 -9.37
N LEU A 59 1.49 -0.49 -10.53
CA LEU A 59 0.09 -0.37 -10.94
C LEU A 59 -0.55 -1.73 -11.14
N LEU A 60 0.14 -2.65 -11.80
CA LEU A 60 -0.37 -4.00 -12.02
C LEU A 60 -0.46 -4.78 -10.70
N PHE A 61 0.54 -4.63 -9.85
CA PHE A 61 0.49 -5.22 -8.51
C PHE A 61 -0.68 -4.67 -7.71
N PHE A 62 -0.92 -3.36 -7.79
CA PHE A 62 -2.04 -2.73 -7.09
C PHE A 62 -3.38 -3.34 -7.54
N VAL A 63 -3.56 -3.54 -8.84
CA VAL A 63 -4.81 -4.13 -9.37
C VAL A 63 -4.99 -5.54 -8.82
N ALA A 64 -3.95 -6.36 -8.87
CA ALA A 64 -4.01 -7.72 -8.35
C ALA A 64 -4.27 -7.74 -6.84
N ALA A 65 -3.59 -6.87 -6.09
CA ALA A 65 -3.78 -6.76 -4.66
C ALA A 65 -5.18 -6.28 -4.31
N ALA A 66 -5.73 -5.34 -5.09
CA ALA A 66 -7.10 -4.84 -4.88
C ALA A 66 -8.13 -5.95 -5.05
N ILE A 67 -7.98 -6.76 -6.09
CA ILE A 67 -8.86 -7.90 -6.32
C ILE A 67 -8.79 -8.88 -5.13
N PHE A 68 -7.58 -9.21 -4.70
CA PHE A 68 -7.37 -10.10 -3.55
C PHE A 68 -8.01 -9.51 -2.29
N MET A 69 -7.79 -8.23 -2.02
CA MET A 69 -8.31 -7.57 -0.82
C MET A 69 -9.83 -7.55 -0.79
N VAL A 70 -10.47 -7.25 -1.92
CA VAL A 70 -11.94 -7.24 -1.99
C VAL A 70 -12.49 -8.65 -1.77
N ARG A 71 -11.90 -9.65 -2.41
CA ARG A 71 -12.37 -11.04 -2.25
C ARG A 71 -12.18 -11.54 -0.83
N GLU A 72 -11.03 -11.29 -0.23
CA GLU A 72 -10.76 -11.70 1.15
C GLU A 72 -11.63 -10.93 2.15
N ALA A 73 -11.86 -9.64 1.91
CA ALA A 73 -12.74 -8.85 2.77
C ALA A 73 -14.18 -9.40 2.76
N ARG A 74 -14.67 -9.80 1.59
CA ARG A 74 -15.99 -10.41 1.48
C ARG A 74 -16.03 -11.78 2.15
N ARG A 75 -14.99 -12.59 1.94
CA ARG A 75 -14.91 -13.94 2.52
C ARG A 75 -14.86 -13.91 4.04
N LEU A 76 -14.11 -12.98 4.61
CA LEU A 76 -13.83 -12.91 6.04
C LEU A 76 -14.60 -11.80 6.76
N SER A 77 -15.47 -11.08 6.05
CA SER A 77 -16.25 -9.96 6.60
C SER A 77 -15.35 -8.89 7.22
N ILE A 78 -14.26 -8.55 6.54
CA ILE A 78 -13.38 -7.46 6.96
C ILE A 78 -14.02 -6.14 6.57
N PRO A 79 -14.27 -5.22 7.52
CA PRO A 79 -14.92 -3.95 7.21
C PRO A 79 -13.94 -2.96 6.55
N HIS A 80 -14.50 -2.02 5.82
CA HIS A 80 -13.77 -0.86 5.30
C HIS A 80 -12.64 -1.20 4.31
N VAL A 81 -12.82 -2.24 3.49
CA VAL A 81 -11.81 -2.60 2.48
C VAL A 81 -11.51 -1.42 1.55
N TRP A 82 -12.52 -0.61 1.24
CA TRP A 82 -12.35 0.58 0.39
C TRP A 82 -11.35 1.58 0.98
N ALA A 83 -11.28 1.68 2.32
CA ALA A 83 -10.32 2.57 2.98
C ALA A 83 -8.88 2.13 2.74
N TYR A 84 -8.63 0.82 2.76
CA TYR A 84 -7.31 0.28 2.42
C TYR A 84 -6.96 0.55 0.97
N LEU A 85 -7.93 0.44 0.06
CA LEU A 85 -7.70 0.67 -1.36
C LEU A 85 -7.43 2.14 -1.66
N VAL A 86 -8.26 3.04 -1.12
CA VAL A 86 -8.08 4.49 -1.30
C VAL A 86 -6.77 4.95 -0.64
N GLY A 87 -6.48 4.46 0.56
CA GLY A 87 -5.23 4.75 1.24
C GLY A 87 -4.02 4.25 0.46
N GLY A 88 -4.17 3.10 -0.21
CA GLY A 88 -3.12 2.56 -1.08
C GLY A 88 -2.81 3.47 -2.26
N MET A 89 -3.81 4.15 -2.79
CA MET A 89 -3.61 5.12 -3.88
C MET A 89 -3.03 6.44 -3.36
N LEU A 90 -3.51 6.92 -2.20
CA LEU A 90 -3.15 8.24 -1.68
C LEU A 90 -1.86 8.23 -0.88
N ILE A 91 -1.62 7.17 -0.13
CA ILE A 91 -0.44 7.08 0.74
C ILE A 91 0.62 6.19 0.08
N ALA A 92 0.39 4.90 0.08
CA ALA A 92 1.20 3.90 -0.61
C ALA A 92 0.59 2.53 -0.39
N ILE A 93 0.52 1.71 -1.43
CA ILE A 93 -0.01 0.35 -1.31
C ILE A 93 0.88 -0.51 -0.39
N SER A 94 2.18 -0.22 -0.33
CA SER A 94 3.10 -0.94 0.56
C SER A 94 2.87 -0.65 2.03
N VAL A 95 2.10 0.40 2.35
CA VAL A 95 1.65 0.69 3.71
C VAL A 95 0.33 0.00 4.00
N THR A 96 -0.67 0.19 3.13
CA THR A 96 -2.03 -0.26 3.41
C THR A 96 -2.23 -1.76 3.19
N PHE A 97 -1.53 -2.36 2.24
CA PHE A 97 -1.66 -3.79 1.99
C PHE A 97 -1.20 -4.64 3.19
N PRO A 98 -0.02 -4.39 3.80
CA PRO A 98 0.34 -5.10 5.04
C PRO A 98 -0.64 -4.86 6.18
N LEU A 99 -1.20 -3.66 6.30
CA LEU A 99 -2.23 -3.39 7.31
C LEU A 99 -3.48 -4.22 7.05
N PHE A 100 -3.88 -4.35 5.80
CA PHE A 100 -4.98 -5.24 5.44
C PHE A 100 -4.66 -6.69 5.79
N LEU A 101 -3.44 -7.14 5.54
CA LEU A 101 -3.03 -8.50 5.88
C LEU A 101 -3.08 -8.75 7.38
N ILE A 102 -2.80 -7.74 8.21
CA ILE A 102 -2.98 -7.84 9.67
C ILE A 102 -4.46 -8.03 10.00
N ALA A 103 -5.34 -7.23 9.40
CA ALA A 103 -6.77 -7.37 9.62
C ALA A 103 -7.26 -8.76 9.20
N ARG A 104 -6.73 -9.27 8.08
CA ARG A 104 -7.03 -10.61 7.60
C ARG A 104 -6.61 -11.68 8.61
N GLU A 105 -5.37 -11.59 9.13
CA GLU A 105 -4.87 -12.56 10.11
C GLU A 105 -5.69 -12.56 11.39
N ARG A 106 -6.16 -11.38 11.82
CA ARG A 106 -7.03 -11.27 12.98
C ARG A 106 -8.37 -11.96 12.76
N LYS A 107 -8.95 -11.83 11.57
CA LYS A 107 -10.20 -12.51 11.23
C LYS A 107 -10.02 -14.02 11.13
N LEU A 108 -8.91 -14.48 10.59
CA LEU A 108 -8.62 -15.91 10.50
C LEU A 108 -8.39 -16.54 11.87
N ALA A 109 -7.95 -15.76 12.86
CA ALA A 109 -7.73 -16.24 14.22
C ALA A 109 -9.02 -16.36 15.05
N ASP A 110 -10.08 -15.64 14.66
CA ASP A 110 -11.37 -15.65 15.37
C ASP A 110 -12.20 -16.91 15.12
#